data_c1c9f738d00e0870474c9c6743d6a54d
#
_entry.id   c1c9f738d00e0870474c9c6743d6a54d
#
_cell.length_a   1.000
_cell.length_b   1.000
_cell.length_c   1.000
_cell.angle_alpha   90.00
_cell.angle_beta   90.00
_cell.angle_gamma   90.00
#
_symmetry.space_group_name_H-M   'P 1'
#
loop_
_entity.id
_entity.type
_entity.pdbx_description
1 polymer ?
#
loop_
_entity_poly.entity_id
_entity_poly.type
_entity_poly.pdbx_seq_one_letter_code
_entity_poly.pdbx_strand_id
1 'polypeptide(L)'
;SLPLMIPFILLGGILTGWFTPTEAGVVAVVWILLVVIPSLNPSHIKLLPYDFCLAGLIFSLPLITIGAANVFGWMLAYLRGAITIAEWITSIAGNDPMLIMLMMVLLFTVVGDFIEPVPTIIIFMPLVNALTQAGNINPVHMGVVLIATLAFGLITPPYGLVLLMASKFIGVKFSQALRAALPIYVVFLSTITFAIAFPQVI
;
A
#
# COMPACT_ATOMS: atom_id res chain seq x y z
N SER A 1 8.85 -23.42 11.96
CA SER A 1 9.88 -22.64 12.66
C SER A 1 9.27 -21.39 13.27
N LEU A 2 9.80 -20.91 14.41
CA LEU A 2 9.27 -19.80 15.21
C LEU A 2 9.11 -18.48 14.42
N PRO A 3 10.02 -18.08 13.50
CA PRO A 3 9.84 -16.88 12.69
C PRO A 3 8.66 -16.97 11.71
N LEU A 4 8.28 -18.16 11.24
CA LEU A 4 7.15 -18.33 10.34
C LEU A 4 5.79 -18.05 11.00
N MET A 5 5.74 -18.01 12.33
CA MET A 5 4.53 -17.61 13.05
C MET A 5 4.19 -16.12 12.87
N ILE A 6 5.16 -15.27 12.49
CA ILE A 6 4.94 -13.83 12.34
C ILE A 6 3.89 -13.52 11.26
N PRO A 7 3.98 -14.05 10.02
CA PRO A 7 2.93 -13.88 9.04
C PRO A 7 1.56 -14.39 9.49
N PHE A 8 1.52 -15.51 10.24
CA PHE A 8 0.27 -16.07 10.76
C PHE A 8 -0.34 -15.17 11.85
N ILE A 9 0.48 -14.58 12.73
CA ILE A 9 0.02 -13.61 13.74
C ILE A 9 -0.56 -12.38 13.04
N LEU A 10 0.16 -11.81 12.07
CA LEU A 10 -0.26 -10.62 11.36
C LEU A 10 -1.54 -10.88 10.56
N LEU A 11 -1.51 -11.81 9.62
CA LEU A 11 -2.65 -12.06 8.75
C LEU A 11 -3.81 -12.72 9.49
N GLY A 12 -3.53 -13.71 10.32
CA GLY A 12 -4.57 -14.39 11.09
C GLY A 12 -5.29 -13.46 12.07
N GLY A 13 -4.54 -12.62 12.80
CA GLY A 13 -5.12 -11.68 13.75
C GLY A 13 -5.98 -10.61 13.08
N ILE A 14 -5.55 -10.10 11.92
CA ILE A 14 -6.30 -9.09 11.16
C ILE A 14 -7.54 -9.72 10.50
N LEU A 15 -7.39 -10.87 9.82
CA LEU A 15 -8.49 -11.52 9.09
C LEU A 15 -9.59 -12.04 10.01
N THR A 16 -9.24 -12.46 11.23
CA THR A 16 -10.23 -12.86 12.23
C THR A 16 -10.88 -11.68 12.97
N GLY A 17 -10.40 -10.46 12.74
CA GLY A 17 -10.88 -9.27 13.41
C GLY A 17 -10.45 -9.13 14.87
N TRP A 18 -9.52 -9.97 15.36
CA TRP A 18 -9.01 -9.90 16.73
C TRP A 18 -8.12 -8.69 16.96
N PHE A 19 -7.36 -8.31 15.93
CA PHE A 19 -6.40 -7.21 16.00
C PHE A 19 -6.58 -6.24 14.83
N THR A 20 -6.43 -4.97 15.11
CA THR A 20 -6.15 -3.98 14.08
C THR A 20 -4.74 -4.20 13.50
N PRO A 21 -4.42 -3.70 12.30
CA PRO A 21 -3.07 -3.83 11.71
C PRO A 21 -1.96 -3.36 12.65
N THR A 22 -2.19 -2.29 13.40
CA THR A 22 -1.22 -1.75 14.38
C THR A 22 -1.03 -2.70 15.57
N GLU A 23 -2.12 -3.22 16.13
CA GLU A 23 -2.07 -4.17 17.25
C GLU A 23 -1.42 -5.49 16.82
N ALA A 24 -1.72 -6.00 15.63
CA ALA A 24 -1.08 -7.17 15.07
C ALA A 24 0.45 -6.99 14.96
N GLY A 25 0.89 -5.78 14.54
CA GLY A 25 2.30 -5.42 14.51
C GLY A 25 2.94 -5.45 15.90
N VAL A 26 2.27 -4.91 16.92
CA VAL A 26 2.75 -4.96 18.32
C VAL A 26 2.86 -6.39 18.81
N VAL A 27 1.84 -7.23 18.57
CA VAL A 27 1.87 -8.65 18.96
C VAL A 27 3.00 -9.40 18.26
N ALA A 28 3.27 -9.12 16.99
CA ALA A 28 4.39 -9.71 16.26
C ALA A 28 5.73 -9.30 16.85
N VAL A 29 5.91 -8.02 17.22
CA VAL A 29 7.13 -7.54 17.90
C VAL A 29 7.31 -8.22 19.26
N VAL A 30 6.25 -8.31 20.06
CA VAL A 30 6.27 -9.02 21.36
C VAL A 30 6.65 -10.49 21.16
N TRP A 31 6.11 -11.16 20.15
CA TRP A 31 6.48 -12.54 19.80
C TRP A 31 7.98 -12.66 19.47
N ILE A 32 8.52 -11.74 18.66
CA ILE A 32 9.94 -11.72 18.32
C ILE A 32 10.81 -11.56 19.59
N LEU A 33 10.46 -10.61 20.43
CA LEU A 33 11.25 -10.28 21.63
C LEU A 33 11.21 -11.38 22.69
N LEU A 34 10.05 -11.98 22.94
CA LEU A 34 9.87 -12.95 24.03
C LEU A 34 10.07 -14.40 23.62
N VAL A 35 9.90 -14.73 22.33
CA VAL A 35 9.96 -16.12 21.87
C VAL A 35 11.09 -16.34 20.88
N VAL A 36 11.14 -15.54 19.80
CA VAL A 36 12.08 -15.79 18.69
C VAL A 36 13.54 -15.54 19.12
N ILE A 37 13.81 -14.37 19.67
CA ILE A 37 15.17 -13.98 20.08
C ILE A 37 15.71 -14.89 21.19
N PRO A 38 15.00 -15.12 22.30
CA PRO A 38 15.50 -15.99 23.37
C PRO A 38 15.73 -17.43 22.92
N SER A 39 14.90 -17.93 21.97
CA SER A 39 14.99 -19.33 21.53
C SER A 39 16.06 -19.57 20.47
N LEU A 40 16.27 -18.61 19.56
CA LEU A 40 17.18 -18.79 18.40
C LEU A 40 18.52 -18.09 18.58
N ASN A 41 18.54 -16.92 19.20
CA ASN A 41 19.76 -16.12 19.39
C ASN A 41 19.69 -15.27 20.67
N PRO A 42 19.86 -15.86 21.86
CA PRO A 42 19.77 -15.11 23.12
C PRO A 42 20.78 -13.96 23.24
N SER A 43 21.93 -14.09 22.58
CA SER A 43 22.97 -13.04 22.58
C SER A 43 22.52 -11.76 21.87
N HIS A 44 21.53 -11.82 20.98
CA HIS A 44 20.98 -10.68 20.26
C HIS A 44 20.26 -9.67 21.18
N ILE A 45 19.84 -10.11 22.38
CA ILE A 45 19.20 -9.24 23.38
C ILE A 45 20.06 -7.99 23.68
N LYS A 46 21.38 -8.14 23.65
CA LYS A 46 22.32 -7.02 23.88
C LYS A 46 22.30 -5.98 22.75
N LEU A 47 21.83 -6.35 21.55
CA LEU A 47 21.77 -5.49 20.37
C LEU A 47 20.40 -4.79 20.23
N LEU A 48 19.40 -5.17 21.02
CA LEU A 48 18.04 -4.58 20.94
C LEU A 48 18.04 -3.05 21.03
N PRO A 49 18.82 -2.38 21.92
CA PRO A 49 18.84 -0.92 21.94
C PRO A 49 19.28 -0.30 20.60
N TYR A 50 20.26 -0.94 19.96
CA TYR A 50 20.73 -0.53 18.64
C TYR A 50 19.64 -0.77 17.57
N ASP A 51 18.99 -1.94 17.59
CA ASP A 51 17.91 -2.27 16.64
C ASP A 51 16.74 -1.30 16.76
N PHE A 52 16.33 -0.95 17.99
CA PHE A 52 15.28 0.04 18.22
C PHE A 52 15.67 1.44 17.74
N CYS A 53 16.92 1.85 17.97
CA CYS A 53 17.44 3.13 17.48
C CYS A 53 17.45 3.15 15.95
N LEU A 54 17.94 2.08 15.31
CA LEU A 54 17.97 1.94 13.86
C LEU A 54 16.54 1.92 13.27
N ALA A 55 15.62 1.20 13.87
CA ALA A 55 14.21 1.19 13.48
C ALA A 55 13.62 2.60 13.56
N GLY A 56 13.87 3.34 14.63
CA GLY A 56 13.41 4.74 14.77
C GLY A 56 13.96 5.65 13.67
N LEU A 57 15.24 5.53 13.31
CA LEU A 57 15.85 6.26 12.21
C LEU A 57 15.21 5.91 10.85
N ILE A 58 14.99 4.63 10.59
CA ILE A 58 14.35 4.17 9.33
C ILE A 58 12.92 4.70 9.25
N PHE A 59 12.17 4.68 10.35
CA PHE A 59 10.78 5.19 10.40
C PHE A 59 10.68 6.72 10.33
N SER A 60 11.74 7.45 10.68
CA SER A 60 11.69 8.92 10.62
C SER A 60 11.52 9.47 9.19
N LEU A 61 12.09 8.80 8.20
CA LEU A 61 11.99 9.22 6.79
C LEU A 61 10.54 9.16 6.25
N PRO A 62 9.81 8.05 6.38
CA PRO A 62 8.38 8.00 6.02
C PRO A 62 7.54 9.06 6.75
N LEU A 63 7.80 9.34 8.02
CA LEU A 63 7.06 10.36 8.77
C LEU A 63 7.27 11.77 8.19
N ILE A 64 8.48 12.12 7.77
CA ILE A 64 8.77 13.38 7.08
C ILE A 64 8.01 13.44 5.76
N THR A 65 8.01 12.35 5.00
CA THR A 65 7.29 12.27 3.72
C THR A 65 5.78 12.45 3.91
N ILE A 66 5.19 11.88 4.97
CA ILE A 66 3.78 12.07 5.33
C ILE A 66 3.52 13.55 5.67
N GLY A 67 4.42 14.21 6.43
CA GLY A 67 4.31 15.64 6.72
C GLY A 67 4.29 16.49 5.45
N ALA A 68 5.21 16.25 4.53
CA ALA A 68 5.26 16.92 3.24
C ALA A 68 4.01 16.63 2.37
N ALA A 69 3.52 15.39 2.38
CA ALA A 69 2.31 15.00 1.66
C ALA A 69 1.07 15.74 2.13
N ASN A 70 0.93 16.00 3.44
CA ASN A 70 -0.17 16.81 3.97
C ASN A 70 -0.16 18.24 3.42
N VAL A 71 1.02 18.88 3.36
CA VAL A 71 1.16 20.23 2.79
C VAL A 71 0.81 20.23 1.31
N PHE A 72 1.31 19.24 0.55
CA PHE A 72 1.02 19.11 -0.87
C PHE A 72 -0.48 18.84 -1.12
N GLY A 73 -1.09 17.95 -0.33
CA GLY A 73 -2.53 17.68 -0.40
C GLY A 73 -3.37 18.91 -0.12
N TRP A 74 -2.97 19.73 0.87
CA TRP A 74 -3.63 21.01 1.15
C TRP A 74 -3.50 21.98 -0.04
N MET A 75 -2.30 22.10 -0.64
CA MET A 75 -2.09 22.93 -1.83
C MET A 75 -2.96 22.46 -3.01
N LEU A 76 -3.02 21.15 -3.25
CA LEU A 76 -3.84 20.56 -4.32
C LEU A 76 -5.33 20.88 -4.11
N ALA A 77 -5.80 20.80 -2.87
CA ALA A 77 -7.17 21.16 -2.51
C ALA A 77 -7.42 22.67 -2.68
N TYR A 78 -6.49 23.51 -2.21
CA TYR A 78 -6.59 24.97 -2.33
C TYR A 78 -6.64 25.45 -3.79
N LEU A 79 -5.82 24.85 -4.64
CA LEU A 79 -5.79 25.12 -6.09
C LEU A 79 -6.94 24.43 -6.86
N ARG A 80 -7.85 23.75 -6.16
CA ARG A 80 -8.93 22.96 -6.76
C ARG A 80 -8.47 21.89 -7.75
N GLY A 81 -7.20 21.46 -7.66
CA GLY A 81 -6.61 20.51 -8.58
C GLY A 81 -7.33 19.14 -8.56
N ALA A 82 -7.72 18.67 -7.37
CA ALA A 82 -8.51 17.45 -7.23
C ALA A 82 -9.85 17.53 -7.96
N ILE A 83 -10.54 18.68 -7.87
CA ILE A 83 -11.83 18.93 -8.54
C ILE A 83 -11.64 18.96 -10.05
N THR A 84 -10.61 19.67 -10.53
CA THR A 84 -10.30 19.76 -11.98
C THR A 84 -10.00 18.38 -12.58
N ILE A 85 -9.25 17.53 -11.87
CA ILE A 85 -8.98 16.16 -12.31
C ILE A 85 -10.28 15.33 -12.29
N ALA A 86 -11.13 15.49 -11.27
CA ALA A 86 -12.41 14.80 -11.18
C ALA A 86 -13.33 15.21 -12.33
N GLU A 87 -13.44 16.49 -12.64
CA GLU A 87 -14.23 17.03 -13.77
C GLU A 87 -13.69 16.50 -15.11
N TRP A 88 -12.38 16.40 -15.27
CA TRP A 88 -11.78 15.81 -16.47
C TRP A 88 -12.12 14.32 -16.60
N ILE A 89 -12.02 13.55 -15.54
CA ILE A 89 -12.37 12.12 -15.52
C ILE A 89 -13.87 11.94 -15.81
N THR A 90 -14.74 12.70 -15.17
CA THR A 90 -16.19 12.62 -15.37
C THR A 90 -16.62 13.11 -16.75
N SER A 91 -15.88 14.03 -17.37
CA SER A 91 -16.13 14.45 -18.75
C SER A 91 -15.96 13.31 -19.77
N ILE A 92 -15.08 12.34 -19.47
CA ILE A 92 -14.80 11.18 -20.31
C ILE A 92 -15.69 9.99 -19.91
N ALA A 93 -15.75 9.70 -18.61
CA ALA A 93 -16.45 8.54 -18.07
C ALA A 93 -17.95 8.77 -17.84
N GLY A 94 -18.41 10.03 -17.90
CA GLY A 94 -19.76 10.38 -17.42
C GLY A 94 -19.89 10.03 -15.94
N ASN A 95 -21.04 9.46 -15.58
CA ASN A 95 -21.31 8.94 -14.24
C ASN A 95 -21.25 7.39 -14.19
N ASP A 96 -20.60 6.76 -15.17
CA ASP A 96 -20.46 5.30 -15.19
C ASP A 96 -19.46 4.85 -14.12
N PRO A 97 -19.91 4.07 -13.10
CA PRO A 97 -19.07 3.66 -12.01
C PRO A 97 -17.85 2.83 -12.47
N MET A 98 -18.05 1.98 -13.49
CA MET A 98 -17.01 1.09 -13.98
C MET A 98 -15.90 1.88 -14.70
N LEU A 99 -16.28 2.84 -15.55
CA LEU A 99 -15.34 3.70 -16.25
C LEU A 99 -14.59 4.62 -15.29
N ILE A 100 -15.27 5.19 -14.29
CA ILE A 100 -14.63 5.99 -13.24
C ILE A 100 -13.58 5.16 -12.49
N MET A 101 -13.92 3.95 -12.04
CA MET A 101 -12.97 3.08 -11.35
C MET A 101 -11.79 2.68 -12.25
N LEU A 102 -12.03 2.38 -13.53
CA LEU A 102 -10.97 2.07 -14.47
C LEU A 102 -9.99 3.24 -14.65
N MET A 103 -10.51 4.46 -14.83
CA MET A 103 -9.68 5.67 -14.92
C MET A 103 -8.91 5.95 -13.62
N MET A 104 -9.54 5.69 -12.48
CA MET A 104 -8.87 5.76 -11.18
C MET A 104 -7.73 4.75 -11.07
N VAL A 105 -7.94 3.51 -11.48
CA VAL A 105 -6.88 2.47 -11.49
C VAL A 105 -5.73 2.89 -12.39
N LEU A 106 -6.00 3.40 -13.59
CA LEU A 106 -4.95 3.90 -14.48
C LEU A 106 -4.16 5.06 -13.86
N LEU A 107 -4.85 6.05 -13.30
CA LEU A 107 -4.22 7.18 -12.63
C LEU A 107 -3.35 6.74 -11.45
N PHE A 108 -3.92 5.91 -10.56
CA PHE A 108 -3.23 5.49 -9.33
C PHE A 108 -2.16 4.42 -9.58
N THR A 109 -2.20 3.69 -10.68
CA THR A 109 -1.06 2.86 -11.11
C THR A 109 0.12 3.76 -11.43
N VAL A 110 -0.08 4.79 -12.25
CA VAL A 110 1.00 5.74 -12.59
C VAL A 110 1.50 6.49 -11.35
N VAL A 111 0.60 6.99 -10.51
CA VAL A 111 0.99 7.71 -9.28
C VAL A 111 1.70 6.77 -8.30
N GLY A 112 1.20 5.56 -8.12
CA GLY A 112 1.75 4.55 -7.22
C GLY A 112 3.13 4.02 -7.63
N ASP A 113 3.48 4.15 -8.92
CA ASP A 113 4.83 3.84 -9.40
C ASP A 113 5.89 4.85 -8.91
N PHE A 114 5.49 6.07 -8.52
CA PHE A 114 6.40 7.14 -8.11
C PHE A 114 6.27 7.54 -6.64
N ILE A 115 5.09 7.40 -6.06
CA ILE A 115 4.78 7.87 -4.70
C ILE A 115 4.29 6.68 -3.86
N GLU A 116 4.77 6.58 -2.63
CA GLU A 116 4.33 5.55 -1.69
C GLU A 116 2.81 5.65 -1.39
N PRO A 117 2.15 4.52 -1.07
CA PRO A 117 0.69 4.47 -0.87
C PRO A 117 0.16 5.46 0.16
N VAL A 118 0.82 5.60 1.32
CA VAL A 118 0.30 6.44 2.41
C VAL A 118 0.28 7.93 2.02
N PRO A 119 1.39 8.53 1.53
CA PRO A 119 1.36 9.88 0.97
C PRO A 119 0.34 10.05 -0.16
N THR A 120 0.25 9.07 -1.05
CA THR A 120 -0.69 9.12 -2.19
C THR A 120 -2.13 9.20 -1.73
N ILE A 121 -2.54 8.38 -0.77
CA ILE A 121 -3.90 8.44 -0.21
C ILE A 121 -4.18 9.81 0.39
N ILE A 122 -3.26 10.36 1.17
CA ILE A 122 -3.42 11.67 1.82
C ILE A 122 -3.60 12.78 0.78
N ILE A 123 -2.74 12.80 -0.25
CA ILE A 123 -2.77 13.83 -1.29
C ILE A 123 -4.05 13.77 -2.12
N PHE A 124 -4.45 12.58 -2.52
CA PHE A 124 -5.54 12.38 -3.50
C PHE A 124 -6.89 12.03 -2.89
N MET A 125 -7.03 11.97 -1.56
CA MET A 125 -8.32 11.67 -0.92
C MET A 125 -9.46 12.61 -1.36
N PRO A 126 -9.25 13.93 -1.57
CA PRO A 126 -10.29 14.79 -2.10
C PRO A 126 -10.77 14.38 -3.50
N LEU A 127 -9.86 13.92 -4.37
CA LEU A 127 -10.18 13.40 -5.70
C LEU A 127 -10.99 12.10 -5.61
N VAL A 128 -10.52 11.16 -4.77
CA VAL A 128 -11.19 9.87 -4.54
C VAL A 128 -12.63 10.10 -4.09
N ASN A 129 -12.84 10.98 -3.12
CA ASN A 129 -14.17 11.31 -2.60
C ASN A 129 -15.07 11.94 -3.68
N ALA A 130 -14.56 12.86 -4.47
CA ALA A 130 -15.33 13.50 -5.54
C ALA A 130 -15.78 12.48 -6.60
N LEU A 131 -14.90 11.58 -7.01
CA LEU A 131 -15.22 10.56 -8.02
C LEU A 131 -16.11 9.44 -7.47
N THR A 132 -15.94 9.07 -6.20
CA THR A 132 -16.82 8.12 -5.51
C THR A 132 -18.26 8.63 -5.47
N GLN A 133 -18.45 9.93 -5.21
CA GLN A 133 -19.76 10.58 -5.21
C GLN A 133 -20.33 10.70 -6.63
N ALA A 134 -19.52 11.13 -7.60
CA ALA A 134 -19.96 11.29 -8.99
C ALA A 134 -20.47 9.99 -9.62
N GLY A 135 -19.79 8.87 -9.36
CA GLY A 135 -20.18 7.54 -9.85
C GLY A 135 -21.17 6.80 -8.94
N ASN A 136 -21.61 7.40 -7.82
CA ASN A 136 -22.41 6.70 -6.80
C ASN A 136 -21.82 5.34 -6.41
N ILE A 137 -20.49 5.30 -6.25
CA ILE A 137 -19.72 4.08 -5.95
C ILE A 137 -19.72 3.86 -4.43
N ASN A 138 -19.78 2.60 -3.99
CA ASN A 138 -19.60 2.27 -2.59
C ASN A 138 -18.19 2.71 -2.12
N PRO A 139 -18.03 3.53 -1.07
CA PRO A 139 -16.72 4.01 -0.62
C PRO A 139 -15.77 2.89 -0.21
N VAL A 140 -16.28 1.79 0.36
CA VAL A 140 -15.47 0.62 0.72
C VAL A 140 -14.91 -0.05 -0.53
N HIS A 141 -15.76 -0.25 -1.54
CA HIS A 141 -15.36 -0.83 -2.82
C HIS A 141 -14.29 0.03 -3.51
N MET A 142 -14.50 1.37 -3.60
CA MET A 142 -13.50 2.30 -4.12
C MET A 142 -12.18 2.20 -3.35
N GLY A 143 -12.25 2.14 -2.02
CA GLY A 143 -11.07 2.02 -1.15
C GLY A 143 -10.28 0.73 -1.38
N VAL A 144 -10.96 -0.42 -1.50
CA VAL A 144 -10.31 -1.71 -1.77
C VAL A 144 -9.60 -1.72 -3.13
N VAL A 145 -10.27 -1.24 -4.18
CA VAL A 145 -9.68 -1.14 -5.53
C VAL A 145 -8.47 -0.21 -5.52
N LEU A 146 -8.58 0.95 -4.84
CA LEU A 146 -7.50 1.92 -4.72
C LEU A 146 -6.27 1.33 -4.01
N ILE A 147 -6.47 0.69 -2.84
CA ILE A 147 -5.37 0.10 -2.07
C ILE A 147 -4.71 -1.04 -2.85
N ALA A 148 -5.49 -1.90 -3.51
CA ALA A 148 -4.95 -2.95 -4.37
C ALA A 148 -4.10 -2.36 -5.51
N THR A 149 -4.57 -1.28 -6.14
CA THR A 149 -3.82 -0.60 -7.21
C THR A 149 -2.50 -0.01 -6.72
N LEU A 150 -2.52 0.67 -5.56
CA LEU A 150 -1.31 1.23 -4.96
C LEU A 150 -0.32 0.14 -4.51
N ALA A 151 -0.83 -1.00 -4.01
CA ALA A 151 0.00 -2.15 -3.67
C ALA A 151 0.67 -2.75 -4.93
N PHE A 152 0.00 -2.72 -6.08
CA PHE A 152 0.58 -3.10 -7.36
C PHE A 152 1.74 -2.17 -7.75
N GLY A 153 1.62 -0.86 -7.56
CA GLY A 153 2.68 0.13 -7.81
C GLY A 153 3.96 -0.15 -7.01
N LEU A 154 3.87 -0.73 -5.81
CA LEU A 154 5.05 -1.07 -5.01
C LEU A 154 5.94 -2.16 -5.63
N ILE A 155 5.44 -2.95 -6.55
CA ILE A 155 6.18 -4.04 -7.21
C ILE A 155 6.47 -3.74 -8.68
N THR A 156 5.84 -2.69 -9.27
CA THR A 156 6.01 -2.32 -10.67
C THR A 156 7.12 -1.28 -10.87
N PRO A 157 7.86 -1.30 -12.00
CA PRO A 157 8.80 -0.25 -12.35
C PRO A 157 8.04 1.05 -12.72
N PRO A 158 8.64 2.24 -12.56
CA PRO A 158 10.08 2.49 -12.45
C PRO A 158 10.66 2.36 -11.05
N TYR A 159 9.84 2.49 -9.99
CA TYR A 159 10.36 2.52 -8.63
C TYR A 159 10.36 1.13 -7.97
N GLY A 160 9.25 0.44 -7.94
CA GLY A 160 9.10 -0.93 -7.47
C GLY A 160 9.85 -1.24 -6.15
N LEU A 161 9.67 -0.39 -5.12
CA LEU A 161 10.49 -0.41 -3.90
C LEU A 161 10.57 -1.80 -3.25
N VAL A 162 9.44 -2.49 -3.14
CA VAL A 162 9.38 -3.83 -2.53
C VAL A 162 10.14 -4.84 -3.37
N LEU A 163 9.98 -4.78 -4.69
CA LEU A 163 10.70 -5.68 -5.60
C LEU A 163 12.21 -5.39 -5.60
N LEU A 164 12.59 -4.12 -5.52
CA LEU A 164 14.00 -3.70 -5.42
C LEU A 164 14.63 -4.21 -4.12
N MET A 165 13.94 -4.07 -2.99
CA MET A 165 14.41 -4.59 -1.70
C MET A 165 14.54 -6.13 -1.74
N ALA A 166 13.51 -6.83 -2.23
CA ALA A 166 13.54 -8.28 -2.37
C ALA A 166 14.73 -8.74 -3.24
N SER A 167 14.99 -8.07 -4.37
CA SER A 167 16.11 -8.39 -5.24
C SER A 167 17.47 -8.23 -4.55
N LYS A 168 17.62 -7.19 -3.73
CA LYS A 168 18.84 -6.96 -2.93
C LYS A 168 19.04 -8.02 -1.85
N PHE A 169 17.99 -8.41 -1.14
CA PHE A 169 18.07 -9.46 -0.12
C PHE A 169 18.43 -10.84 -0.70
N ILE A 170 17.92 -11.16 -1.88
CA ILE A 170 18.17 -12.44 -2.57
C ILE A 170 19.54 -12.40 -3.30
N GLY A 171 20.09 -11.20 -3.55
CA GLY A 171 21.36 -11.03 -4.29
C GLY A 171 21.23 -11.19 -5.81
N VAL A 172 20.03 -10.97 -6.37
CA VAL A 172 19.79 -11.04 -7.83
C VAL A 172 19.68 -9.65 -8.44
N LYS A 173 19.92 -9.55 -9.75
CA LYS A 173 19.74 -8.28 -10.48
C LYS A 173 18.25 -7.91 -10.53
N PHE A 174 17.94 -6.63 -10.36
CA PHE A 174 16.56 -6.13 -10.43
C PHE A 174 15.80 -6.58 -11.68
N SER A 175 16.46 -6.59 -12.84
CA SER A 175 15.87 -7.05 -14.10
C SER A 175 15.48 -8.54 -14.09
N GLN A 176 16.17 -9.37 -13.32
CA GLN A 176 15.83 -10.79 -13.15
C GLN A 176 14.63 -10.93 -12.20
N ALA A 177 14.63 -10.18 -11.10
CA ALA A 177 13.49 -10.13 -10.19
C ALA A 177 12.22 -9.64 -10.89
N LEU A 178 12.34 -8.62 -11.75
CA LEU A 178 11.24 -8.09 -12.57
C LEU A 178 10.61 -9.16 -13.47
N ARG A 179 11.45 -9.92 -14.19
CA ARG A 179 10.96 -11.02 -15.04
C ARG A 179 10.29 -12.12 -14.24
N ALA A 180 10.84 -12.45 -13.07
CA ALA A 180 10.24 -13.44 -12.17
C ALA A 180 8.92 -12.96 -11.57
N ALA A 181 8.70 -11.65 -11.45
CA ALA A 181 7.47 -11.06 -10.94
C ALA A 181 6.32 -11.01 -11.97
N LEU A 182 6.58 -11.24 -13.28
CA LEU A 182 5.54 -11.17 -14.31
C LEU A 182 4.28 -11.99 -14.01
N PRO A 183 4.35 -13.25 -13.51
CA PRO A 183 3.15 -14.00 -13.12
C PRO A 183 2.37 -13.31 -12.00
N ILE A 184 3.07 -12.66 -11.06
CA ILE A 184 2.45 -11.92 -9.95
C ILE A 184 1.68 -10.71 -10.51
N TYR A 185 2.22 -10.02 -11.51
CA TYR A 185 1.52 -8.89 -12.16
C TYR A 185 0.22 -9.33 -12.82
N VAL A 186 0.22 -10.48 -13.48
CA VAL A 186 -1.02 -11.03 -14.07
C VAL A 186 -2.07 -11.30 -13.00
N VAL A 187 -1.65 -11.88 -11.86
CA VAL A 187 -2.56 -12.13 -10.72
C VAL A 187 -3.10 -10.81 -10.16
N PHE A 188 -2.24 -9.81 -9.92
CA PHE A 188 -2.68 -8.50 -9.41
C PHE A 188 -3.67 -7.82 -10.36
N LEU A 189 -3.33 -7.73 -11.64
CA LEU A 189 -4.20 -7.11 -12.64
C LEU A 189 -5.54 -7.84 -12.77
N SER A 190 -5.54 -9.18 -12.73
CA SER A 190 -6.78 -9.94 -12.75
C SER A 190 -7.61 -9.73 -11.48
N THR A 191 -6.97 -9.62 -10.32
CA THR A 191 -7.65 -9.33 -9.05
C THR A 191 -8.27 -7.93 -9.05
N ILE A 192 -7.55 -6.91 -9.52
CA ILE A 192 -8.08 -5.54 -9.64
C ILE A 192 -9.25 -5.51 -10.64
N THR A 193 -9.09 -6.14 -11.80
CA THR A 193 -10.16 -6.21 -12.80
C THR A 193 -11.39 -6.95 -12.26
N PHE A 194 -11.18 -8.05 -11.54
CA PHE A 194 -12.26 -8.78 -10.89
C PHE A 194 -12.96 -7.92 -9.84
N ALA A 195 -12.20 -7.21 -9.00
CA ALA A 195 -12.75 -6.31 -7.99
C ALA A 195 -13.61 -5.21 -8.61
N ILE A 196 -13.22 -4.63 -9.75
CA ILE A 196 -14.00 -3.62 -10.47
C ILE A 196 -15.29 -4.24 -11.02
N ALA A 197 -15.19 -5.43 -11.63
CA ALA A 197 -16.31 -6.07 -12.33
C ALA A 197 -17.39 -6.64 -11.39
N PHE A 198 -17.01 -7.00 -10.17
CA PHE A 198 -17.88 -7.69 -9.20
C PHE A 198 -18.01 -6.92 -7.88
N PRO A 199 -18.69 -5.75 -7.86
CA PRO A 199 -18.84 -4.95 -6.64
C PRO A 199 -19.60 -5.66 -5.52
N GLN A 200 -20.29 -6.76 -5.83
CA GLN A 200 -21.09 -7.53 -4.88
C GLN A 200 -20.25 -8.45 -3.99
N VAL A 201 -18.96 -8.64 -4.29
CA VAL A 201 -18.04 -9.52 -3.56
C VAL A 201 -17.28 -8.76 -2.48
N ILE A 202 -17.30 -7.43 -2.54
CA ILE A 202 -16.64 -6.49 -1.64
C ILE A 202 -17.70 -5.70 -0.88
#